data_5cd348f1a2dc6a63713acabec5f9bea3
#
_entry.id   5cd348f1a2dc6a63713acabec5f9bea3
#
_cell.length_a   1.000
_cell.length_b   1.000
_cell.length_c   1.000
_cell.angle_alpha   90.00
_cell.angle_beta   90.00
_cell.angle_gamma   90.00
#
_symmetry.space_group_name_H-M   'P 1'
#
loop_
_entity.id
_entity.type
_entity.pdbx_description
1 polymer ?
#
loop_
_entity_poly.entity_id
_entity_poly.type
_entity_poly.pdbx_seq_one_letter_code
_entity_poly.pdbx_strand_id
1 'polypeptide(L)'
;MLKLKTTIAAVSLICFFSIPLTYSQKIGEKNNPIWKTLSENNERDISELLRNIEVGKGITFMPKNESYKMTMRFRMQNMVGLSFNEHFSLNKTEAQVKRLRLRFDGYIYSPKLTYTIQLGFTSYDAKVLPNGNMNIVRDAMVYYVPSSTWNIGFGQTKIKANRARVNSSSALQFVDRSIVNSEFNLDRDFGFFGEYNTKLFSNFNFGAKASITMGEGRNWNTSQKSGFAYTGRLELFPLGRFKGYGEVIEGDYEREEKIKI
;
A
#
# COMPACT_ATOMS: atom_id res chain seq x y z
N MET A 1 -9.87 -12.41 -43.79
CA MET A 1 -10.38 -13.38 -42.75
C MET A 1 -9.68 -13.07 -41.43
N LEU A 2 -10.32 -12.25 -40.58
CA LEU A 2 -9.81 -11.91 -39.26
C LEU A 2 -10.17 -13.04 -38.31
N LYS A 3 -9.20 -13.79 -37.81
CA LYS A 3 -9.43 -14.71 -36.71
C LYS A 3 -9.52 -13.93 -35.40
N LEU A 4 -10.73 -13.74 -34.94
CA LEU A 4 -11.02 -13.23 -33.60
C LEU A 4 -10.58 -14.27 -32.59
N LYS A 5 -9.47 -14.03 -31.89
CA LYS A 5 -9.06 -14.89 -30.75
C LYS A 5 -9.90 -14.50 -29.55
N THR A 6 -10.92 -15.27 -29.29
CA THR A 6 -11.73 -15.18 -28.06
C THR A 6 -10.87 -15.62 -26.89
N THR A 7 -10.43 -14.68 -26.07
CA THR A 7 -9.73 -14.99 -24.81
C THR A 7 -10.79 -15.27 -23.76
N ILE A 8 -10.86 -16.51 -23.30
CA ILE A 8 -11.80 -16.97 -22.30
C ILE A 8 -11.33 -16.52 -20.90
N ALA A 9 -12.30 -16.07 -20.12
CA ALA A 9 -12.12 -15.53 -18.78
C ALA A 9 -11.43 -16.52 -17.83
N ALA A 10 -10.36 -16.07 -17.19
CA ALA A 10 -9.76 -16.77 -16.07
C ALA A 10 -10.62 -16.54 -14.81
N VAL A 11 -11.22 -17.58 -14.29
CA VAL A 11 -11.88 -17.57 -12.97
C VAL A 11 -10.79 -17.73 -11.92
N SER A 12 -10.48 -16.65 -11.20
CA SER A 12 -9.51 -16.67 -10.11
C SER A 12 -10.24 -16.82 -8.78
N LEU A 13 -10.13 -17.98 -8.16
CA LEU A 13 -10.60 -18.24 -6.80
C LEU A 13 -9.53 -17.77 -5.82
N ILE A 14 -9.78 -16.68 -5.09
CA ILE A 14 -8.91 -16.23 -4.02
C ILE A 14 -9.47 -16.70 -2.69
N CYS A 15 -8.78 -17.65 -2.09
CA CYS A 15 -8.98 -17.96 -0.68
C CYS A 15 -8.22 -16.94 0.18
N PHE A 16 -8.95 -16.03 0.82
CA PHE A 16 -8.43 -15.22 1.91
C PHE A 16 -8.32 -16.12 3.16
N PHE A 17 -7.18 -16.71 3.37
CA PHE A 17 -6.83 -17.19 4.69
C PHE A 17 -6.34 -16.00 5.53
N SER A 18 -7.27 -15.29 6.16
CA SER A 18 -6.95 -14.57 7.38
C SER A 18 -6.81 -15.64 8.48
N ILE A 19 -5.59 -16.10 8.70
CA ILE A 19 -5.28 -16.92 9.86
C ILE A 19 -5.34 -15.97 11.05
N PRO A 20 -6.34 -16.09 11.97
CA PRO A 20 -6.20 -15.47 13.26
C PRO A 20 -5.03 -16.17 13.94
N LEU A 21 -3.94 -15.45 14.20
CA LEU A 21 -2.86 -15.91 15.05
C LEU A 21 -3.37 -15.95 16.51
N THR A 22 -4.26 -16.89 16.77
CA THR A 22 -4.58 -17.36 18.11
C THR A 22 -4.00 -18.76 18.27
N TYR A 23 -2.68 -18.85 18.25
CA TYR A 23 -1.99 -20.01 18.76
C TYR A 23 -1.17 -19.58 19.96
N SER A 24 -1.85 -19.47 21.11
CA SER A 24 -1.20 -19.51 22.40
C SER A 24 -0.76 -20.95 22.65
N GLN A 25 0.41 -21.32 22.17
CA GLN A 25 1.08 -22.50 22.69
C GLN A 25 1.50 -22.16 24.14
N LYS A 26 0.86 -22.81 25.10
CA LYS A 26 1.41 -23.01 26.41
C LYS A 26 2.70 -23.80 26.27
N ILE A 27 3.82 -23.13 26.11
CA ILE A 27 5.12 -23.74 26.33
C ILE A 27 5.28 -23.85 27.84
N GLY A 28 5.01 -25.05 28.33
CA GLY A 28 5.34 -25.40 29.67
C GLY A 28 6.85 -25.46 29.84
N GLU A 29 7.36 -24.65 30.74
CA GLU A 29 8.35 -25.01 31.73
C GLU A 29 8.61 -23.83 32.67
N LYS A 30 8.03 -23.91 33.84
CA LYS A 30 8.05 -22.86 34.89
C LYS A 30 9.37 -22.76 35.67
N ASN A 31 10.45 -23.38 35.27
CA ASN A 31 11.65 -23.50 36.11
C ASN A 31 12.96 -22.95 35.55
N ASN A 32 12.92 -22.02 34.58
CA ASN A 32 14.12 -21.35 34.10
C ASN A 32 14.24 -19.96 34.73
N PRO A 33 15.27 -19.67 35.59
CA PRO A 33 15.38 -18.41 36.32
C PRO A 33 15.48 -17.18 35.43
N ILE A 34 16.00 -17.35 34.19
CA ILE A 34 16.07 -16.27 33.19
C ILE A 34 14.65 -15.81 32.77
N TRP A 35 13.70 -16.73 32.63
CA TRP A 35 12.32 -16.40 32.28
C TRP A 35 11.56 -15.74 33.44
N LYS A 36 11.92 -16.05 34.67
CA LYS A 36 11.27 -15.46 35.85
C LYS A 36 11.63 -13.98 36.03
N THR A 37 12.90 -13.62 35.78
CA THR A 37 13.37 -12.22 35.83
C THR A 37 12.85 -11.39 34.64
N LEU A 38 12.64 -12.01 33.46
CA LEU A 38 12.04 -11.36 32.31
C LEU A 38 10.50 -11.23 32.46
N SER A 39 9.83 -12.15 33.17
CA SER A 39 8.37 -12.12 33.29
C SER A 39 7.85 -11.05 34.26
N GLU A 40 8.52 -10.83 35.39
CA GLU A 40 8.01 -9.90 36.39
C GLU A 40 8.14 -8.42 36.02
N ASN A 41 9.13 -8.05 35.22
CA ASN A 41 9.29 -6.68 34.69
C ASN A 41 8.66 -6.48 33.32
N ASN A 42 8.43 -7.54 32.55
CA ASN A 42 7.98 -7.46 31.16
C ASN A 42 6.48 -7.68 30.97
N GLU A 43 5.73 -8.21 31.93
CA GLU A 43 4.27 -8.40 31.73
C GLU A 43 3.54 -7.06 31.53
N ARG A 44 4.00 -6.01 32.19
CA ARG A 44 3.45 -4.66 31.99
C ARG A 44 3.85 -4.08 30.62
N ASP A 45 5.10 -4.25 30.22
CA ASP A 45 5.61 -3.76 28.94
C ASP A 45 5.05 -4.54 27.76
N ILE A 46 4.86 -5.85 27.89
CA ILE A 46 4.23 -6.69 26.87
C ILE A 46 2.73 -6.38 26.76
N SER A 47 2.03 -6.17 27.87
CA SER A 47 0.60 -5.79 27.84
C SER A 47 0.39 -4.40 27.23
N GLU A 48 1.32 -3.47 27.45
CA GLU A 48 1.30 -2.14 26.83
C GLU A 48 1.64 -2.20 25.33
N LEU A 49 2.58 -3.07 24.93
CA LEU A 49 2.86 -3.39 23.52
C LEU A 49 1.67 -4.05 22.83
N LEU A 50 0.99 -4.98 23.50
CA LEU A 50 -0.19 -5.68 22.95
C LEU A 50 -1.41 -4.76 22.79
N ARG A 51 -1.53 -3.70 23.58
CA ARG A 51 -2.56 -2.66 23.40
C ARG A 51 -2.41 -1.89 22.08
N ASN A 52 -1.23 -1.88 21.50
CA ASN A 52 -0.92 -1.18 20.26
C ASN A 52 -1.06 -2.07 19.01
N ILE A 53 -1.57 -3.30 19.19
CA ILE A 53 -1.84 -4.22 18.08
C ILE A 53 -3.32 -4.18 17.73
N GLU A 54 -3.67 -3.55 16.63
CA GLU A 54 -5.02 -3.59 16.08
C GLU A 54 -5.05 -4.48 14.84
N VAL A 55 -5.92 -5.48 14.86
CA VAL A 55 -6.09 -6.37 13.70
C VAL A 55 -6.44 -5.56 12.46
N GLY A 56 -5.66 -5.75 11.38
CA GLY A 56 -5.82 -5.02 10.11
C GLY A 56 -5.16 -3.63 10.06
N LYS A 57 -4.80 -3.04 11.22
CA LYS A 57 -4.12 -1.73 11.25
C LYS A 57 -2.60 -1.83 11.43
N GLY A 58 -2.10 -2.99 11.88
CA GLY A 58 -0.68 -3.26 12.07
C GLY A 58 -0.21 -3.13 13.52
N ILE A 59 1.10 -3.20 13.72
CA ILE A 59 1.75 -3.08 15.02
C ILE A 59 2.34 -1.67 15.13
N THR A 60 1.93 -0.92 16.12
CA THR A 60 2.39 0.45 16.33
C THR A 60 3.34 0.52 17.52
N PHE A 61 4.49 1.13 17.29
CA PHE A 61 5.48 1.47 18.31
C PHE A 61 5.52 2.98 18.48
N MET A 62 5.30 3.45 19.70
CA MET A 62 5.34 4.85 20.06
C MET A 62 5.82 4.99 21.50
N PRO A 63 6.92 5.71 21.77
CA PRO A 63 7.40 5.93 23.13
C PRO A 63 6.47 6.90 23.88
N LYS A 64 6.54 6.89 25.22
CA LYS A 64 5.70 7.74 26.09
C LYS A 64 5.83 9.24 25.81
N ASN A 65 6.99 9.69 25.34
CA ASN A 65 7.24 11.09 24.98
C ASN A 65 6.77 11.44 23.57
N GLU A 66 6.15 10.52 22.83
CA GLU A 66 5.63 10.68 21.47
C GLU A 66 6.64 11.28 20.47
N SER A 67 7.95 11.12 20.73
CA SER A 67 9.00 11.67 19.87
C SER A 67 9.08 11.01 18.50
N TYR A 68 8.58 9.78 18.37
CA TYR A 68 8.41 9.10 17.09
C TYR A 68 7.21 8.14 17.13
N LYS A 69 6.74 7.79 15.96
CA LYS A 69 5.75 6.73 15.77
C LYS A 69 6.18 5.86 14.61
N MET A 70 6.10 4.55 14.78
CA MET A 70 6.32 3.59 13.71
C MET A 70 5.17 2.57 13.72
N THR A 71 4.45 2.46 12.63
CA THR A 71 3.44 1.42 12.41
C THR A 71 3.97 0.45 11.36
N MET A 72 4.12 -0.79 11.76
CA MET A 72 4.55 -1.89 10.89
C MET A 72 3.32 -2.66 10.41
N ARG A 73 3.24 -2.91 9.10
CA ARG A 73 2.17 -3.69 8.48
C ARG A 73 2.77 -4.74 7.56
N PHE A 74 2.29 -5.96 7.73
CA PHE A 74 2.63 -7.08 6.87
C PHE A 74 1.45 -7.44 5.99
N ARG A 75 1.74 -7.81 4.75
CA ARG A 75 0.72 -8.27 3.82
C ARG A 75 1.23 -9.40 2.95
N MET A 76 0.46 -10.48 2.92
CA MET A 76 0.66 -11.60 2.00
C MET A 76 -0.59 -11.77 1.14
N GLN A 77 -0.39 -12.08 -0.14
CA GLN A 77 -1.46 -12.42 -1.07
C GLN A 77 -1.02 -13.62 -1.91
N ASN A 78 -1.71 -14.73 -1.72
CA ASN A 78 -1.55 -15.93 -2.52
C ASN A 78 -2.56 -15.90 -3.67
N MET A 79 -2.19 -16.52 -4.78
CA MET A 79 -3.04 -16.66 -5.96
C MET A 79 -3.00 -18.12 -6.42
N VAL A 80 -4.18 -18.66 -6.72
CA VAL A 80 -4.36 -19.88 -7.49
C VAL A 80 -5.21 -19.53 -8.69
N GLY A 81 -4.76 -19.88 -9.88
CA GLY A 81 -5.46 -19.64 -11.13
C GLY A 81 -5.62 -20.92 -11.92
N LEU A 82 -6.78 -21.10 -12.50
CA LEU A 82 -7.10 -22.18 -13.43
C LEU A 82 -7.50 -21.54 -14.76
N SER A 83 -6.91 -22.00 -15.83
CA SER A 83 -7.25 -21.54 -17.18
C SER A 83 -7.79 -22.72 -17.99
N PHE A 84 -8.91 -22.51 -18.65
CA PHE A 84 -9.59 -23.50 -19.45
C PHE A 84 -9.53 -23.11 -20.93
N ASN A 85 -9.48 -24.08 -21.82
CA ASN A 85 -9.59 -23.85 -23.26
C ASN A 85 -11.08 -23.73 -23.69
N GLU A 86 -11.30 -23.55 -25.01
CA GLU A 86 -12.65 -23.41 -25.60
C GLU A 86 -13.57 -24.62 -25.35
N HIS A 87 -12.99 -25.79 -25.05
CA HIS A 87 -13.73 -27.03 -24.75
C HIS A 87 -13.84 -27.31 -23.25
N PHE A 88 -13.64 -26.31 -22.39
CA PHE A 88 -13.64 -26.44 -20.94
C PHE A 88 -12.66 -27.46 -20.37
N SER A 89 -11.61 -27.82 -21.14
CA SER A 89 -10.51 -28.65 -20.63
C SER A 89 -9.50 -27.76 -19.92
N LEU A 90 -8.96 -28.22 -18.78
CA LEU A 90 -7.95 -27.51 -18.01
C LEU A 90 -6.68 -27.35 -18.86
N ASN A 91 -6.32 -26.10 -19.15
CA ASN A 91 -5.15 -25.76 -19.97
C ASN A 91 -3.94 -25.39 -19.11
N LYS A 92 -4.16 -24.67 -18.00
CA LYS A 92 -3.07 -24.18 -17.15
C LYS A 92 -3.54 -24.05 -15.71
N THR A 93 -2.67 -24.46 -14.79
CA THR A 93 -2.81 -24.21 -13.36
C THR A 93 -1.67 -23.32 -12.89
N GLU A 94 -1.97 -22.29 -12.16
CA GLU A 94 -0.99 -21.37 -11.57
C GLU A 94 -1.20 -21.31 -10.05
N ALA A 95 -0.11 -21.37 -9.29
CA ALA A 95 -0.12 -21.14 -7.85
C ALA A 95 1.12 -20.34 -7.47
N GLN A 96 0.94 -19.21 -6.81
CA GLN A 96 2.07 -18.34 -6.43
C GLN A 96 1.74 -17.42 -5.26
N VAL A 97 2.80 -17.03 -4.55
CA VAL A 97 2.74 -15.88 -3.64
C VAL A 97 2.82 -14.62 -4.51
N LYS A 98 1.67 -14.03 -4.83
CA LYS A 98 1.59 -12.89 -5.73
C LYS A 98 2.19 -11.62 -5.12
N ARG A 99 1.94 -11.39 -3.82
CA ARG A 99 2.47 -10.23 -3.10
C ARG A 99 2.88 -10.63 -1.68
N LEU A 100 4.07 -10.23 -1.31
CA LEU A 100 4.58 -10.31 0.05
C LEU A 100 5.21 -8.96 0.36
N ARG A 101 4.61 -8.19 1.27
CA ARG A 101 5.00 -6.80 1.52
C ARG A 101 5.14 -6.51 2.99
N LEU A 102 6.13 -5.70 3.30
CA LEU A 102 6.34 -5.09 4.60
C LEU A 102 6.29 -3.57 4.44
N ARG A 103 5.51 -2.90 5.28
CA ARG A 103 5.38 -1.45 5.25
C ARG A 103 5.60 -0.88 6.64
N PHE A 104 6.37 0.17 6.68
CA PHE A 104 6.58 1.02 7.84
C PHE A 104 6.09 2.42 7.52
N ASP A 105 5.29 3.00 8.39
CA ASP A 105 4.88 4.39 8.30
C ASP A 105 4.71 5.00 9.69
N GLY A 106 4.91 6.30 9.76
CA GLY A 106 4.83 7.02 11.01
C GLY A 106 5.41 8.43 10.91
N TYR A 107 5.91 8.94 12.02
CA TYR A 107 6.58 10.24 12.08
C TYR A 107 7.85 10.17 12.92
N ILE A 108 8.75 11.11 12.71
CA ILE A 108 10.00 11.27 13.45
C ILE A 108 10.03 12.69 13.99
N TYR A 109 10.35 12.82 15.28
CA TYR A 109 10.49 14.09 15.99
C TYR A 109 9.20 14.90 16.13
N SER A 110 8.37 14.97 15.09
CA SER A 110 7.11 15.69 15.10
C SER A 110 6.10 15.03 14.16
N PRO A 111 4.80 15.00 14.47
CA PRO A 111 3.75 14.55 13.55
C PRO A 111 3.73 15.29 12.20
N LYS A 112 4.42 16.43 12.09
CA LYS A 112 4.60 17.15 10.82
C LYS A 112 5.64 16.52 9.90
N LEU A 113 6.58 15.71 10.42
CA LEU A 113 7.60 15.04 9.63
C LEU A 113 7.28 13.55 9.58
N THR A 114 6.58 13.12 8.55
CA THR A 114 6.15 11.73 8.40
C THR A 114 6.99 10.99 7.37
N TYR A 115 7.00 9.66 7.47
CA TYR A 115 7.70 8.82 6.52
C TYR A 115 6.88 7.60 6.13
N THR A 116 7.20 7.03 4.98
CA THR A 116 6.66 5.75 4.52
C THR A 116 7.76 4.97 3.82
N ILE A 117 7.97 3.73 4.26
CA ILE A 117 8.86 2.76 3.61
C ILE A 117 8.00 1.53 3.28
N GLN A 118 8.03 1.07 2.04
CA GLN A 118 7.38 -0.18 1.65
C GLN A 118 8.35 -1.06 0.87
N LEU A 119 8.49 -2.30 1.32
CA LEU A 119 9.29 -3.35 0.71
C LEU A 119 8.38 -4.40 0.08
N GLY A 120 8.83 -4.99 -1.02
CA GLY A 120 8.13 -6.08 -1.70
C GLY A 120 9.10 -7.20 -2.04
N PHE A 121 8.80 -8.43 -1.62
CA PHE A 121 9.72 -9.56 -1.63
C PHE A 121 9.43 -10.59 -2.72
N THR A 122 8.40 -10.38 -3.54
CA THR A 122 8.07 -11.26 -4.66
C THR A 122 8.58 -10.69 -5.98
N SER A 123 8.83 -11.54 -6.97
CA SER A 123 9.18 -11.12 -8.33
C SER A 123 8.13 -10.19 -8.97
N TYR A 124 6.87 -10.34 -8.60
CA TYR A 124 5.80 -9.45 -9.03
C TYR A 124 5.92 -8.02 -8.46
N ASP A 125 6.46 -7.90 -7.25
CA ASP A 125 6.60 -6.63 -6.54
C ASP A 125 7.98 -5.98 -6.69
N ALA A 126 9.03 -6.77 -6.81
CA ALA A 126 10.39 -6.31 -6.99
C ALA A 126 10.67 -5.93 -8.46
N LYS A 127 11.66 -5.10 -8.68
CA LYS A 127 12.19 -4.82 -10.00
C LYS A 127 13.53 -5.54 -10.13
N VAL A 128 13.69 -6.33 -11.18
CA VAL A 128 14.98 -6.92 -11.52
C VAL A 128 15.83 -5.84 -12.19
N LEU A 129 16.99 -5.60 -11.64
CA LEU A 129 17.98 -4.68 -12.20
C LEU A 129 18.74 -5.34 -13.36
N PRO A 130 19.45 -4.56 -14.21
CA PRO A 130 20.23 -5.11 -15.32
C PRO A 130 21.30 -6.13 -14.90
N ASN A 131 21.81 -6.04 -13.67
CA ASN A 131 22.78 -6.97 -13.11
C ASN A 131 22.15 -8.25 -12.51
N GLY A 132 20.86 -8.46 -12.70
CA GLY A 132 20.13 -9.61 -12.16
C GLY A 132 19.69 -9.47 -10.69
N ASN A 133 20.12 -8.46 -9.98
CA ASN A 133 19.71 -8.24 -8.59
C ASN A 133 18.28 -7.73 -8.49
N MET A 134 17.59 -8.13 -7.43
CA MET A 134 16.23 -7.64 -7.15
C MET A 134 16.25 -6.41 -6.28
N ASN A 135 15.67 -5.31 -6.75
CA ASN A 135 15.41 -4.16 -5.88
C ASN A 135 14.01 -4.29 -5.27
N ILE A 136 13.99 -4.52 -3.96
CA ILE A 136 12.77 -4.74 -3.18
C ILE A 136 12.08 -3.45 -2.73
N VAL A 137 12.75 -2.30 -2.85
CA VAL A 137 12.18 -1.01 -2.41
C VAL A 137 11.04 -0.61 -3.34
N ARG A 138 9.86 -0.42 -2.77
CA ARG A 138 8.67 0.06 -3.49
C ARG A 138 8.42 1.53 -3.21
N ASP A 139 8.30 1.89 -1.95
CA ASP A 139 8.13 3.27 -1.51
C ASP A 139 9.20 3.61 -0.48
N ALA A 140 9.79 4.79 -0.60
CA ALA A 140 10.73 5.37 0.35
C ALA A 140 10.52 6.89 0.30
N MET A 141 9.71 7.40 1.23
CA MET A 141 9.23 8.78 1.24
C MET A 141 9.41 9.43 2.59
N VAL A 142 9.76 10.68 2.55
CA VAL A 142 9.64 11.61 3.67
C VAL A 142 8.67 12.71 3.27
N TYR A 143 7.77 13.05 4.17
CA TYR A 143 6.78 14.10 3.96
C TYR A 143 6.87 15.16 5.05
N TYR A 144 6.73 16.40 4.65
CA TYR A 144 6.49 17.52 5.55
C TYR A 144 5.03 17.96 5.43
N VAL A 145 4.31 17.91 6.55
CA VAL A 145 2.88 18.20 6.67
C VAL A 145 2.71 19.40 7.58
N PRO A 146 2.95 20.64 7.11
CA PRO A 146 2.85 21.85 7.94
C PRO A 146 1.45 22.08 8.49
N SER A 147 0.43 21.68 7.75
CA SER A 147 -0.98 21.82 8.10
C SER A 147 -1.81 20.66 7.51
N SER A 148 -3.08 20.60 7.87
CA SER A 148 -4.03 19.64 7.28
C SER A 148 -4.28 19.87 5.77
N THR A 149 -3.89 21.03 5.26
CA THR A 149 -4.09 21.45 3.87
C THR A 149 -2.94 21.03 2.96
N TRP A 150 -1.71 21.10 3.45
CA TRP A 150 -0.50 20.88 2.67
C TRP A 150 0.23 19.61 3.07
N ASN A 151 0.68 18.86 2.05
CA ASN A 151 1.59 17.74 2.20
C ASN A 151 2.66 17.83 1.11
N ILE A 152 3.91 17.96 1.50
CA ILE A 152 5.05 18.07 0.61
C ILE A 152 5.96 16.87 0.87
N GLY A 153 6.27 16.10 -0.17
CA GLY A 153 7.04 14.88 -0.05
C GLY A 153 8.25 14.86 -0.97
N PHE A 154 9.26 14.12 -0.53
CA PHE A 154 10.46 13.83 -1.31
C PHE A 154 10.83 12.35 -1.18
N GLY A 155 11.18 11.73 -2.31
CA GLY A 155 11.57 10.33 -2.38
C GLY A 155 10.86 9.57 -3.49
N GLN A 156 10.71 8.26 -3.31
CA GLN A 156 10.09 7.37 -4.28
C GLN A 156 8.72 6.89 -3.81
N THR A 157 7.68 7.13 -4.59
CA THR A 157 6.33 6.62 -4.35
C THR A 157 5.51 6.57 -5.62
N LYS A 158 4.25 6.13 -5.51
CA LYS A 158 3.28 6.20 -6.61
C LYS A 158 3.02 7.63 -7.04
N ILE A 159 3.12 7.87 -8.34
CA ILE A 159 2.65 9.12 -8.95
C ILE A 159 1.14 9.18 -8.81
N LYS A 160 0.63 10.27 -8.24
CA LYS A 160 -0.80 10.44 -7.94
C LYS A 160 -1.61 11.00 -9.12
N ALA A 161 -1.28 10.58 -10.35
CA ALA A 161 -1.98 11.01 -11.55
C ALA A 161 -3.20 10.11 -11.87
N ASN A 162 -2.98 8.82 -12.02
CA ASN A 162 -4.03 7.87 -12.41
C ASN A 162 -4.74 7.29 -11.17
N ARG A 163 -6.06 7.52 -11.04
CA ARG A 163 -6.86 7.06 -9.90
C ARG A 163 -6.80 5.54 -9.73
N ALA A 164 -7.01 4.77 -10.80
CA ALA A 164 -6.99 3.32 -10.73
C ALA A 164 -5.66 2.75 -10.22
N ARG A 165 -4.54 3.46 -10.47
CA ARG A 165 -3.23 3.07 -9.97
C ARG A 165 -3.01 3.45 -8.52
N VAL A 166 -3.50 4.62 -8.10
CA VAL A 166 -3.39 5.11 -6.72
C VAL A 166 -4.13 4.20 -5.75
N ASN A 167 -5.28 3.66 -6.15
CA ASN A 167 -6.06 2.74 -5.34
C ASN A 167 -5.19 1.63 -4.75
N SER A 168 -5.47 1.28 -3.50
CA SER A 168 -4.73 0.21 -2.83
C SER A 168 -5.01 -1.13 -3.50
N SER A 169 -3.96 -1.92 -3.74
CA SER A 169 -4.16 -3.31 -4.20
C SER A 169 -4.74 -4.24 -3.12
N SER A 170 -4.99 -3.74 -1.90
CA SER A 170 -5.74 -4.45 -0.85
C SER A 170 -7.21 -4.12 -0.85
N ALA A 171 -7.62 -3.11 -1.60
CA ALA A 171 -8.97 -2.59 -1.64
C ALA A 171 -9.47 -2.54 -3.11
N LEU A 172 -9.10 -3.53 -3.91
CA LEU A 172 -9.64 -3.74 -5.24
C LEU A 172 -10.94 -4.53 -5.14
N GLN A 173 -11.91 -4.23 -5.99
CA GLN A 173 -13.14 -5.03 -6.12
C GLN A 173 -12.85 -6.39 -6.76
N PHE A 174 -11.88 -6.44 -7.66
CA PHE A 174 -11.43 -7.66 -8.33
C PHE A 174 -10.02 -8.05 -7.89
N VAL A 175 -9.63 -9.24 -8.27
CA VAL A 175 -8.30 -9.81 -7.99
C VAL A 175 -7.16 -8.93 -8.45
N ASP A 176 -7.34 -8.32 -9.62
CA ASP A 176 -6.38 -7.42 -10.26
C ASP A 176 -7.06 -6.18 -10.81
N ARG A 177 -6.22 -5.18 -11.15
CA ARG A 177 -6.66 -3.99 -11.86
C ARG A 177 -7.02 -4.31 -13.30
N SER A 178 -7.82 -3.42 -13.90
CA SER A 178 -8.18 -3.53 -15.30
C SER A 178 -6.96 -3.57 -16.23
N ILE A 179 -7.11 -4.16 -17.40
CA ILE A 179 -6.09 -4.17 -18.44
C ILE A 179 -5.69 -2.75 -18.88
N VAL A 180 -6.65 -1.82 -18.89
CA VAL A 180 -6.41 -0.41 -19.17
C VAL A 180 -5.40 0.21 -18.19
N ASN A 181 -5.47 -0.19 -16.91
CA ASN A 181 -4.49 0.28 -15.93
C ASN A 181 -3.11 -0.36 -16.13
N SER A 182 -2.97 -1.54 -16.75
CA SER A 182 -1.64 -2.08 -17.06
C SER A 182 -0.95 -1.31 -18.18
N GLU A 183 -1.70 -0.86 -19.16
CA GLU A 183 -1.18 -0.16 -20.34
C GLU A 183 -0.98 1.35 -20.11
N PHE A 184 -1.94 2.01 -19.47
CA PHE A 184 -1.99 3.46 -19.30
C PHE A 184 -1.78 3.91 -17.88
N ASN A 185 -0.77 3.38 -17.19
CA ASN A 185 -0.49 3.81 -15.83
C ASN A 185 0.89 4.45 -15.68
N LEU A 186 0.95 5.46 -14.81
CA LEU A 186 2.18 5.93 -14.20
C LEU A 186 2.32 5.23 -12.85
N ASP A 187 3.34 4.38 -12.67
CA ASP A 187 3.50 3.65 -11.42
C ASP A 187 4.20 4.50 -10.36
N ARG A 188 5.45 4.25 -10.15
CA ARG A 188 6.27 4.89 -9.11
C ARG A 188 7.45 5.56 -9.75
N ASP A 189 7.83 6.68 -9.15
CA ASP A 189 9.04 7.39 -9.56
C ASP A 189 9.63 8.12 -8.36
N PHE A 190 10.85 8.61 -8.52
CA PHE A 190 11.57 9.36 -7.52
C PHE A 190 11.50 10.86 -7.83
N GLY A 191 11.20 11.68 -6.83
CA GLY A 191 11.14 13.13 -7.00
C GLY A 191 10.46 13.87 -5.88
N PHE A 192 9.94 15.05 -6.20
CA PHE A 192 9.16 15.90 -5.32
C PHE A 192 7.67 15.73 -5.59
N PHE A 193 6.90 15.72 -4.51
CA PHE A 193 5.44 15.56 -4.55
C PHE A 193 4.80 16.65 -3.69
N GLY A 194 3.75 17.27 -4.20
CA GLY A 194 2.95 18.26 -3.49
C GLY A 194 1.49 17.87 -3.53
N GLU A 195 0.81 18.03 -2.40
CA GLU A 195 -0.64 17.86 -2.29
C GLU A 195 -1.23 19.03 -1.54
N TYR A 196 -2.29 19.57 -2.10
CA TYR A 196 -3.10 20.63 -1.50
C TYR A 196 -4.53 20.13 -1.39
N ASN A 197 -5.10 20.18 -0.20
CA ASN A 197 -6.47 19.75 0.05
C ASN A 197 -7.16 20.83 0.89
N THR A 198 -8.31 21.29 0.42
CA THR A 198 -9.08 22.30 1.15
C THR A 198 -10.57 22.05 1.04
N LYS A 199 -11.32 22.64 1.94
CA LYS A 199 -12.76 22.71 1.91
C LYS A 199 -13.16 24.12 1.47
N LEU A 200 -13.78 24.24 0.30
CA LEU A 200 -14.15 25.53 -0.27
C LEU A 200 -15.49 26.06 0.30
N PHE A 201 -16.50 25.18 0.40
CA PHE A 201 -17.82 25.50 0.92
C PHE A 201 -18.28 24.41 1.88
N SER A 202 -19.52 24.50 2.36
CA SER A 202 -20.11 23.58 3.34
C SER A 202 -19.76 22.10 3.13
N ASN A 203 -19.93 21.58 1.92
CA ASN A 203 -19.62 20.17 1.57
C ASN A 203 -18.64 20.04 0.40
N PHE A 204 -18.30 21.13 -0.29
CA PHE A 204 -17.44 21.11 -1.46
C PHE A 204 -15.97 21.05 -1.05
N ASN A 205 -15.28 19.98 -1.40
CA ASN A 205 -13.85 19.83 -1.18
C ASN A 205 -13.09 19.87 -2.52
N PHE A 206 -11.92 20.47 -2.46
CA PHE A 206 -10.98 20.58 -3.58
C PHE A 206 -9.66 19.92 -3.21
N GLY A 207 -9.07 19.22 -4.16
CA GLY A 207 -7.72 18.65 -4.07
C GLY A 207 -6.91 18.95 -5.31
N ALA A 208 -5.65 19.32 -5.11
CA ALA A 208 -4.66 19.41 -6.17
C ALA A 208 -3.44 18.57 -5.80
N LYS A 209 -2.92 17.81 -6.75
CA LYS A 209 -1.73 16.99 -6.58
C LYS A 209 -0.79 17.26 -7.73
N ALA A 210 0.49 17.45 -7.42
CA ALA A 210 1.52 17.70 -8.43
C ALA A 210 2.78 16.91 -8.08
N SER A 211 3.56 16.56 -9.09
CA SER A 211 4.89 16.01 -8.86
C SER A 211 5.86 16.39 -9.97
N ILE A 212 7.12 16.47 -9.57
CA ILE A 212 8.28 16.62 -10.46
C ILE A 212 9.19 15.43 -10.16
N THR A 213 9.32 14.53 -11.13
CA THR A 213 10.02 13.25 -10.94
C THR A 213 11.04 13.02 -12.05
N MET A 214 11.90 12.02 -11.88
CA MET A 214 12.95 11.71 -12.86
C MET A 214 12.41 11.17 -14.20
N GLY A 215 11.20 10.61 -14.23
CA GLY A 215 10.59 10.06 -15.44
C GLY A 215 11.04 8.64 -15.82
N GLU A 216 12.01 8.08 -15.12
CA GLU A 216 12.60 6.77 -15.43
C GLU A 216 11.90 5.61 -14.70
N GLY A 217 10.98 5.95 -13.80
CA GLY A 217 10.25 4.99 -13.00
C GLY A 217 11.01 4.53 -11.76
N ARG A 218 10.52 3.47 -11.15
CA ARG A 218 10.98 2.98 -9.86
C ARG A 218 12.40 2.43 -9.90
N ASN A 219 13.19 2.79 -8.88
CA ASN A 219 14.52 2.24 -8.61
C ASN A 219 15.56 2.51 -9.71
N TRP A 220 15.44 3.63 -10.40
CA TRP A 220 16.47 4.16 -11.27
C TRP A 220 17.39 5.10 -10.49
N ASN A 221 18.67 5.04 -10.79
CA ASN A 221 19.71 5.87 -10.19
C ASN A 221 20.33 6.88 -11.17
N THR A 222 20.08 6.70 -12.45
CA THR A 222 20.55 7.60 -13.49
C THR A 222 19.48 7.81 -14.54
N SER A 223 19.34 9.04 -15.05
CA SER A 223 18.52 9.32 -16.22
C SER A 223 19.39 9.23 -17.47
N GLN A 224 18.91 8.51 -18.47
CA GLN A 224 19.58 8.42 -19.77
C GLN A 224 19.28 9.61 -20.68
N LYS A 225 18.19 10.33 -20.39
CA LYS A 225 17.78 11.54 -21.09
C LYS A 225 17.63 12.66 -20.06
N SER A 226 18.26 13.79 -20.33
CA SER A 226 18.11 14.98 -19.49
C SER A 226 16.66 15.45 -19.53
N GLY A 227 15.99 15.46 -18.39
CA GLY A 227 14.61 15.94 -18.27
C GLY A 227 13.93 15.40 -17.02
N PHE A 228 12.81 16.06 -16.68
CA PHE A 228 11.94 15.66 -15.60
C PHE A 228 10.54 15.37 -16.15
N ALA A 229 9.84 14.46 -15.48
CA ALA A 229 8.41 14.23 -15.71
C ALA A 229 7.60 15.14 -14.77
N TYR A 230 6.65 15.85 -15.33
CA TYR A 230 5.73 16.71 -14.57
C TYR A 230 4.35 16.08 -14.62
N THR A 231 3.74 15.90 -13.46
CA THR A 231 2.38 15.39 -13.36
C THR A 231 1.52 16.31 -12.53
N GLY A 232 0.24 16.42 -12.92
CA GLY A 232 -0.76 17.18 -12.20
C GLY A 232 -2.09 16.47 -12.18
N ARG A 233 -2.84 16.62 -11.06
CA ARG A 233 -4.18 16.11 -10.92
C ARG A 233 -5.01 17.07 -10.08
N LEU A 234 -6.20 17.39 -10.56
CA LEU A 234 -7.19 18.14 -9.82
C LEU A 234 -8.34 17.22 -9.43
N GLU A 235 -8.86 17.38 -8.24
CA GLU A 235 -9.96 16.60 -7.67
C GLU A 235 -11.03 17.53 -7.12
N LEU A 236 -12.26 17.28 -7.51
CA LEU A 236 -13.43 18.01 -7.03
C LEU A 236 -14.37 17.02 -6.34
N PHE A 237 -14.80 17.34 -5.14
CA PHE A 237 -15.74 16.55 -4.36
C PHE A 237 -16.94 17.42 -3.97
N PRO A 238 -17.91 17.62 -4.87
CA PRO A 238 -19.03 18.53 -4.66
C PRO A 238 -19.90 18.17 -3.44
N LEU A 239 -20.06 16.88 -3.19
CA LEU A 239 -20.87 16.34 -2.09
C LEU A 239 -20.02 15.89 -0.87
N GLY A 240 -18.76 16.25 -0.87
CA GLY A 240 -17.81 15.89 0.19
C GLY A 240 -16.95 14.69 -0.13
N ARG A 241 -15.90 14.48 0.66
CA ARG A 241 -14.99 13.33 0.52
C ARG A 241 -15.61 12.08 1.13
N PHE A 242 -15.24 10.91 0.58
CA PHE A 242 -15.56 9.63 1.18
C PHE A 242 -14.84 9.49 2.54
N LYS A 243 -15.45 8.75 3.45
CA LYS A 243 -14.84 8.37 4.73
C LYS A 243 -13.78 7.28 4.55
N GLY A 244 -13.05 7.01 5.61
CA GLY A 244 -12.05 5.95 5.64
C GLY A 244 -10.90 6.19 4.66
N TYR A 245 -10.75 5.30 3.71
CA TYR A 245 -9.67 5.37 2.70
C TYR A 245 -9.93 6.41 1.60
N GLY A 246 -11.14 7.01 1.57
CA GLY A 246 -11.49 8.02 0.60
C GLY A 246 -11.30 7.57 -0.84
N GLU A 247 -10.58 8.36 -1.60
CA GLU A 247 -10.30 8.14 -3.01
C GLU A 247 -9.29 7.01 -3.33
N VAL A 248 -8.78 6.30 -2.34
CA VAL A 248 -7.80 5.19 -2.54
C VAL A 248 -8.44 3.80 -2.56
N ILE A 249 -9.76 3.74 -2.61
CA ILE A 249 -10.55 2.51 -2.75
C ILE A 249 -11.38 2.54 -4.05
N GLU A 250 -11.79 1.40 -4.55
CA GLU A 250 -12.58 1.28 -5.79
C GLU A 250 -14.09 1.29 -5.55
N GLY A 251 -14.53 1.03 -4.33
CA GLY A 251 -15.93 0.98 -3.96
C GLY A 251 -16.20 1.61 -2.60
N ASP A 252 -17.45 1.89 -2.33
CA ASP A 252 -17.91 2.37 -1.03
C ASP A 252 -18.07 1.21 -0.05
N TYR A 253 -16.99 0.87 0.65
CA TYR A 253 -17.00 -0.17 1.69
C TYR A 253 -17.59 0.32 3.02
N GLU A 254 -17.64 1.63 3.24
CA GLU A 254 -18.22 2.24 4.43
C GLU A 254 -19.75 2.29 4.37
N ARG A 255 -20.34 2.00 3.17
CA ARG A 255 -21.77 2.07 2.92
C ARG A 255 -22.37 3.37 3.41
N GLU A 256 -21.81 4.48 2.96
CA GLU A 256 -22.27 5.80 3.33
C GLU A 256 -23.71 6.03 2.85
N GLU A 257 -24.58 6.46 3.76
CA GLU A 257 -25.99 6.75 3.46
C GLU A 257 -26.13 7.96 2.52
N LYS A 258 -25.16 8.86 2.50
CA LYS A 258 -25.17 10.06 1.66
C LYS A 258 -24.38 9.81 0.38
N ILE A 259 -25.01 10.19 -0.74
CA ILE A 259 -24.36 10.16 -2.04
C ILE A 259 -23.09 11.02 -2.02
N LYS A 260 -21.98 10.45 -2.48
CA LYS A 260 -20.68 11.10 -2.67
C LYS A 260 -20.25 10.93 -4.11
N ILE A 261 -19.80 11.99 -4.73
CA ILE A 261 -19.33 12.02 -6.12
C ILE A 261 -17.90 12.59 -6.16
#